data_5f9f6ad67c200356b4f1a1ea32e2caed
#
_entry.id   5f9f6ad67c200356b4f1a1ea32e2caed
#
_cell.length_a   1.000
_cell.length_b   1.000
_cell.length_c   1.000
_cell.angle_alpha   90.00
_cell.angle_beta   90.00
_cell.angle_gamma   90.00
#
_symmetry.space_group_name_H-M   'P 1'
#
loop_
_entity.id
_entity.type
_entity.pdbx_description
1 polymer ?
#
loop_
_entity_poly.entity_id
_entity_poly.type
_entity_poly.pdbx_seq_one_letter_code
_entity_poly.pdbx_strand_id
1 'polypeptide(L)'
;DIAFGVQMRIDLWKPEQLELLGRAGCVSIEAGVESLSVEGRAALQKRCRMDNEQLADRLIEARRHVPFVQANLIGTEEDDPEIIARWRERLERNGVWANDPVPLFPYPASPSYRQLWGEPDDDAWERAHEHYLNSVSRFSDIQNEHPSDLRSLETSCFR
;
A
#
# COMPACT_ATOMS: atom_id res chain seq x y z
N ASP A 1 -27.52 2.11 -9.23
CA ASP A 1 -26.09 2.51 -9.22
C ASP A 1 -25.36 1.67 -8.20
N ILE A 2 -24.14 1.24 -8.52
CA ILE A 2 -23.30 0.43 -7.63
C ILE A 2 -22.06 1.26 -7.32
N ALA A 3 -21.71 1.40 -6.03
CA ALA A 3 -20.41 1.90 -5.59
C ALA A 3 -19.53 0.70 -5.22
N PHE A 4 -18.25 0.75 -5.60
CA PHE A 4 -17.29 -0.32 -5.33
C PHE A 4 -15.88 0.22 -5.08
N GLY A 5 -15.07 -0.56 -4.36
CA GLY A 5 -13.65 -0.34 -4.19
C GLY A 5 -12.84 -1.41 -4.91
N VAL A 6 -11.59 -1.11 -5.21
CA VAL A 6 -10.66 -2.04 -5.86
C VAL A 6 -9.29 -2.02 -5.20
N GLN A 7 -8.65 -3.19 -5.13
CA GLN A 7 -7.22 -3.31 -4.86
C GLN A 7 -6.50 -3.56 -6.18
N MET A 8 -5.44 -2.80 -6.45
CA MET A 8 -4.78 -2.89 -7.74
C MET A 8 -3.28 -2.57 -7.70
N ARG A 9 -2.60 -2.96 -8.77
CA ARG A 9 -1.29 -2.47 -9.13
C ARG A 9 -1.45 -1.23 -10.01
N ILE A 10 -1.20 -0.06 -9.46
CA ILE A 10 -1.43 1.22 -10.16
C ILE A 10 -0.52 1.39 -11.39
N ASP A 11 0.68 0.80 -11.37
CA ASP A 11 1.64 0.84 -12.47
C ASP A 11 1.18 0.14 -13.76
N LEU A 12 0.13 -0.67 -13.67
CA LEU A 12 -0.46 -1.38 -14.83
C LEU A 12 -1.62 -0.63 -15.48
N TRP A 13 -2.08 0.47 -14.90
CA TRP A 13 -3.26 1.19 -15.35
C TRP A 13 -2.88 2.49 -16.07
N LYS A 14 -3.55 2.74 -17.20
CA LYS A 14 -3.41 3.98 -17.95
C LYS A 14 -4.36 5.06 -17.41
N PRO A 15 -4.08 6.35 -17.61
CA PRO A 15 -4.96 7.45 -17.20
C PRO A 15 -6.41 7.28 -17.65
N GLU A 16 -6.60 6.91 -18.92
CA GLU A 16 -7.93 6.75 -19.52
C GLU A 16 -8.74 5.61 -18.85
N GLN A 17 -8.04 4.59 -18.37
CA GLN A 17 -8.68 3.48 -17.63
C GLN A 17 -9.10 3.90 -16.23
N LEU A 18 -8.31 4.76 -15.56
CA LEU A 18 -8.63 5.31 -14.25
C LEU A 18 -9.85 6.24 -14.31
N GLU A 19 -9.94 7.06 -15.37
CA GLU A 19 -11.15 7.85 -15.65
C GLU A 19 -12.38 6.96 -15.83
N LEU A 20 -12.28 5.91 -16.66
CA LEU A 20 -13.38 4.97 -16.87
C LEU A 20 -13.79 4.26 -15.57
N LEU A 21 -12.81 3.91 -14.72
CA LEU A 21 -13.08 3.27 -13.43
C LEU A 21 -13.90 4.18 -12.51
N GLY A 22 -13.55 5.46 -12.40
CA GLY A 22 -14.32 6.45 -11.64
C GLY A 22 -15.75 6.62 -12.21
N ARG A 23 -15.88 6.74 -13.52
CA ARG A 23 -17.19 6.84 -14.19
C ARG A 23 -18.06 5.58 -14.02
N ALA A 24 -17.43 4.42 -13.83
CA ALA A 24 -18.12 3.16 -13.55
C ALA A 24 -18.66 3.05 -12.11
N GLY A 25 -18.33 4.00 -11.21
CA GLY A 25 -18.78 4.01 -9.82
C GLY A 25 -17.74 3.53 -8.82
N CYS A 26 -16.46 3.49 -9.21
CA CYS A 26 -15.38 3.23 -8.24
C CYS A 26 -15.24 4.41 -7.29
N VAL A 27 -15.30 4.14 -5.99
CA VAL A 27 -15.18 5.14 -4.92
C VAL A 27 -13.89 5.03 -4.14
N SER A 28 -13.18 3.90 -4.26
CA SER A 28 -11.94 3.63 -3.51
C SER A 28 -10.96 2.82 -4.33
N ILE A 29 -9.69 3.23 -4.32
CA ILE A 29 -8.55 2.48 -4.85
C ILE A 29 -7.54 2.26 -3.74
N GLU A 30 -7.18 1.00 -3.50
CA GLU A 30 -6.03 0.60 -2.69
C GLU A 30 -4.91 0.12 -3.63
N ALA A 31 -3.87 0.94 -3.76
CA ALA A 31 -2.80 0.72 -4.72
C ALA A 31 -1.56 0.16 -4.04
N GLY A 32 -1.19 -1.08 -4.35
CA GLY A 32 0.09 -1.63 -3.93
C GLY A 32 1.25 -0.92 -4.64
N VAL A 33 2.06 -0.18 -3.90
CA VAL A 33 3.33 0.43 -4.35
C VAL A 33 4.51 -0.40 -3.84
N GLU A 34 4.41 -0.85 -2.65
CA GLU A 34 5.32 -1.69 -1.86
C GLU A 34 6.55 -0.91 -1.39
N SER A 35 7.58 -0.74 -2.22
CA SER A 35 8.84 -0.07 -1.90
C SER A 35 9.13 1.07 -2.88
N LEU A 36 9.82 2.09 -2.43
CA LEU A 36 10.29 3.20 -3.26
C LEU A 36 11.73 3.00 -3.75
N SER A 37 12.43 1.95 -3.29
CA SER A 37 13.72 1.56 -3.85
C SER A 37 13.56 0.51 -4.97
N VAL A 38 14.50 0.47 -5.89
CA VAL A 38 14.52 -0.55 -6.96
C VAL A 38 14.81 -1.92 -6.36
N GLU A 39 15.74 -1.96 -5.42
CA GLU A 39 16.20 -3.15 -4.71
C GLU A 39 15.07 -3.71 -3.83
N GLY A 40 14.37 -2.86 -3.08
CA GLY A 40 13.23 -3.26 -2.26
C GLY A 40 12.08 -3.82 -3.11
N ARG A 41 11.76 -3.18 -4.26
CA ARG A 41 10.79 -3.75 -5.20
C ARG A 41 11.22 -5.11 -5.76
N ALA A 42 12.52 -5.27 -6.04
CA ALA A 42 13.05 -6.54 -6.52
C ALA A 42 12.98 -7.63 -5.44
N ALA A 43 13.31 -7.32 -4.18
CA ALA A 43 13.19 -8.23 -3.04
C ALA A 43 11.74 -8.70 -2.83
N LEU A 44 10.77 -7.79 -3.02
CA LEU A 44 9.34 -8.09 -2.99
C LEU A 44 8.80 -8.71 -4.30
N GLN A 45 9.69 -9.05 -5.24
CA GLN A 45 9.35 -9.61 -6.55
C GLN A 45 8.38 -8.73 -7.37
N LYS A 46 8.34 -7.44 -7.08
CA LYS A 46 7.50 -6.48 -7.79
C LYS A 46 8.24 -5.91 -8.99
N ARG A 47 7.91 -6.41 -10.17
CA ARG A 47 8.39 -5.85 -11.44
C ARG A 47 7.60 -4.59 -11.78
N CYS A 48 8.08 -3.42 -11.37
CA CYS A 48 7.54 -2.12 -11.73
C CYS A 48 8.51 -1.39 -12.64
N ARG A 49 8.00 -0.83 -13.75
CA ARG A 49 8.83 -0.05 -14.72
C ARG A 49 8.75 1.45 -14.46
N MET A 50 7.81 1.89 -13.62
CA MET A 50 7.66 3.29 -13.25
C MET A 50 8.67 3.64 -12.16
N ASP A 51 9.24 4.83 -12.25
CA ASP A 51 9.97 5.44 -11.16
C ASP A 51 8.98 6.00 -10.10
N ASN A 52 9.52 6.54 -9.01
CA ASN A 52 8.71 7.02 -7.89
C ASN A 52 7.85 8.23 -8.28
N GLU A 53 8.36 9.09 -9.16
CA GLU A 53 7.63 10.26 -9.64
C GLU A 53 6.46 9.86 -10.53
N GLN A 54 6.69 8.92 -11.45
CA GLN A 54 5.65 8.37 -12.31
C GLN A 54 4.56 7.63 -11.52
N LEU A 55 4.95 6.93 -10.44
CA LEU A 55 3.98 6.28 -9.53
C LEU A 55 3.13 7.33 -8.80
N ALA A 56 3.77 8.40 -8.29
CA ALA A 56 3.05 9.49 -7.64
C ALA A 56 2.09 10.18 -8.62
N ASP A 57 2.54 10.51 -9.83
CA ASP A 57 1.70 11.10 -10.86
C ASP A 57 0.48 10.23 -11.20
N ARG A 58 0.68 8.92 -11.28
CA ARG A 58 -0.40 7.97 -11.58
C ARG A 58 -1.43 7.89 -10.45
N LEU A 59 -0.99 7.91 -9.19
CA LEU A 59 -1.87 7.95 -8.01
C LEU A 59 -2.64 9.26 -7.93
N ILE A 60 -1.98 10.39 -8.18
CA ILE A 60 -2.61 11.71 -8.22
C ILE A 60 -3.62 11.79 -9.36
N GLU A 61 -3.31 11.22 -10.52
CA GLU A 61 -4.28 11.12 -11.62
C GLU A 61 -5.50 10.28 -11.23
N ALA A 62 -5.30 9.12 -10.60
CA ALA A 62 -6.41 8.31 -10.10
C ALA A 62 -7.32 9.08 -9.15
N ARG A 63 -6.73 9.92 -8.27
CA ARG A 63 -7.46 10.73 -7.29
C ARG A 63 -8.38 11.79 -7.92
N ARG A 64 -8.10 12.21 -9.15
CA ARG A 64 -8.99 13.13 -9.91
C ARG A 64 -10.31 12.48 -10.30
N HIS A 65 -10.33 11.16 -10.41
CA HIS A 65 -11.49 10.40 -10.91
C HIS A 65 -12.16 9.56 -9.82
N VAL A 66 -11.41 9.19 -8.77
CA VAL A 66 -11.89 8.32 -7.68
C VAL A 66 -11.80 9.07 -6.35
N PRO A 67 -12.89 9.11 -5.56
CA PRO A 67 -12.97 9.89 -4.31
C PRO A 67 -11.91 9.54 -3.26
N PHE A 68 -11.49 8.30 -3.18
CA PHE A 68 -10.46 7.84 -2.25
C PHE A 68 -9.39 7.04 -2.98
N VAL A 69 -8.13 7.43 -2.80
CA VAL A 69 -6.97 6.69 -3.32
C VAL A 69 -5.94 6.55 -2.23
N GLN A 70 -5.54 5.31 -1.99
CA GLN A 70 -4.55 4.93 -1.01
C GLN A 70 -3.37 4.24 -1.69
N ALA A 71 -2.15 4.65 -1.33
CA ALA A 71 -0.91 3.97 -1.68
C ALA A 71 -0.43 3.12 -0.51
N ASN A 72 -0.23 1.82 -0.75
CA ASN A 72 0.24 0.88 0.27
C ASN A 72 1.74 0.66 0.13
N LEU A 73 2.49 0.95 1.21
CA LEU A 73 3.92 0.76 1.33
C LEU A 73 4.25 -0.41 2.25
N ILE A 74 5.21 -1.22 1.83
CA ILE A 74 5.84 -2.27 2.63
C ILE A 74 7.27 -1.81 2.91
N GLY A 75 7.67 -1.76 4.17
CA GLY A 75 9.03 -1.35 4.56
C GLY A 75 10.05 -2.43 4.22
N THR A 76 11.13 -2.02 3.57
CA THR A 76 12.31 -2.83 3.32
C THR A 76 13.55 -2.12 3.86
N GLU A 77 14.62 -2.87 4.11
CA GLU A 77 15.89 -2.30 4.60
C GLU A 77 16.56 -1.38 3.57
N GLU A 78 16.17 -1.49 2.30
CA GLU A 78 16.68 -0.71 1.18
C GLU A 78 15.94 0.62 0.97
N ASP A 79 14.85 0.85 1.71
CA ASP A 79 14.09 2.08 1.58
C ASP A 79 14.71 3.23 2.38
N ASP A 80 14.87 4.38 1.73
CA ASP A 80 15.33 5.62 2.36
C ASP A 80 14.15 6.35 3.02
N PRO A 81 14.16 6.53 4.35
CA PRO A 81 13.08 7.20 5.07
C PRO A 81 12.80 8.64 4.60
N GLU A 82 13.85 9.37 4.16
CA GLU A 82 13.67 10.73 3.66
C GLU A 82 12.97 10.74 2.29
N ILE A 83 13.27 9.77 1.43
CA ILE A 83 12.58 9.60 0.15
C ILE A 83 11.11 9.28 0.40
N ILE A 84 10.83 8.35 1.32
CA ILE A 84 9.47 7.98 1.70
C ILE A 84 8.70 9.20 2.23
N ALA A 85 9.27 9.94 3.17
CA ALA A 85 8.62 11.10 3.77
C ALA A 85 8.25 12.16 2.72
N ARG A 86 9.19 12.52 1.82
CA ARG A 86 8.95 13.48 0.74
C ARG A 86 7.89 12.99 -0.26
N TRP A 87 7.92 11.71 -0.58
CA TRP A 87 6.97 11.11 -1.52
C TRP A 87 5.55 11.08 -0.93
N ARG A 88 5.41 10.69 0.34
CA ARG A 88 4.14 10.72 1.06
C ARG A 88 3.58 12.14 1.17
N GLU A 89 4.42 13.13 1.55
CA GLU A 89 4.01 14.53 1.62
C GLU A 89 3.49 15.05 0.27
N ARG A 90 4.13 14.65 -0.85
CA ARG A 90 3.65 14.99 -2.19
C ARG A 90 2.26 14.40 -2.45
N LEU A 91 2.02 13.16 -2.09
CA LEU A 91 0.73 12.49 -2.25
C LEU A 91 -0.35 13.15 -1.40
N GLU A 92 -0.07 13.40 -0.13
CA GLU A 92 -1.00 14.01 0.82
C GLU A 92 -1.46 15.41 0.35
N ARG A 93 -0.55 16.25 -0.11
CA ARG A 93 -0.87 17.56 -0.71
C ARG A 93 -1.81 17.46 -1.91
N ASN A 94 -1.89 16.31 -2.55
CA ASN A 94 -2.77 16.04 -3.69
C ASN A 94 -3.97 15.16 -3.32
N GLY A 95 -4.24 14.96 -2.02
CA GLY A 95 -5.39 14.23 -1.53
C GLY A 95 -5.30 12.71 -1.69
N VAL A 96 -4.10 12.18 -1.90
CA VAL A 96 -3.83 10.73 -1.90
C VAL A 96 -3.26 10.35 -0.54
N TRP A 97 -3.86 9.36 0.11
CA TRP A 97 -3.35 8.83 1.36
C TRP A 97 -2.26 7.78 1.10
N ALA A 98 -1.21 7.75 1.93
CA ALA A 98 -0.19 6.71 1.91
C ALA A 98 0.16 6.31 3.33
N ASN A 99 0.10 5.00 3.62
CA ASN A 99 0.46 4.48 4.93
C ASN A 99 1.95 4.70 5.24
N ASP A 100 2.29 4.69 6.52
CA ASP A 100 3.67 4.44 6.92
C ASP A 100 4.07 3.03 6.48
N PRO A 101 5.33 2.83 6.03
CA PRO A 101 5.79 1.51 5.64
C PRO A 101 5.56 0.48 6.74
N VAL A 102 4.95 -0.64 6.38
CA VAL A 102 4.72 -1.76 7.29
C VAL A 102 5.56 -2.97 6.87
N PRO A 103 5.98 -3.84 7.80
CA PRO A 103 6.71 -5.04 7.44
C PRO A 103 5.84 -5.98 6.60
N LEU A 104 6.48 -6.76 5.72
CA LEU A 104 5.80 -7.80 4.97
C LEU A 104 5.28 -8.88 5.93
N PHE A 105 3.98 -9.17 5.87
CA PHE A 105 3.42 -10.28 6.61
C PHE A 105 3.83 -11.61 5.97
N PRO A 106 4.52 -12.51 6.69
CA PRO A 106 4.95 -13.79 6.15
C PRO A 106 3.80 -14.82 6.18
N TYR A 107 2.90 -14.73 5.22
CA TYR A 107 1.77 -15.67 5.12
C TYR A 107 2.26 -17.12 5.09
N PRO A 108 1.64 -18.04 5.85
CA PRO A 108 1.95 -19.47 5.77
C PRO A 108 1.97 -19.98 4.32
N ALA A 109 2.97 -20.79 3.99
CA ALA A 109 3.26 -21.27 2.66
C ALA A 109 3.78 -20.23 1.63
N SER A 110 3.90 -18.94 1.99
CA SER A 110 4.57 -17.96 1.14
C SER A 110 6.09 -18.22 1.06
N PRO A 111 6.79 -17.70 0.03
CA PRO A 111 8.26 -17.79 -0.03
C PRO A 111 8.95 -17.19 1.21
N SER A 112 8.48 -16.05 1.70
CA SER A 112 9.01 -15.41 2.92
C SER A 112 8.82 -16.26 4.17
N TYR A 113 7.67 -16.91 4.32
CA TYR A 113 7.43 -17.83 5.42
C TYR A 113 8.37 -19.03 5.37
N ARG A 114 8.49 -19.68 4.19
CA ARG A 114 9.36 -20.84 4.00
C ARG A 114 10.83 -20.53 4.24
N GLN A 115 11.25 -19.33 3.89
CA GLN A 115 12.63 -18.89 4.14
C GLN A 115 12.92 -18.75 5.63
N LEU A 116 11.93 -18.33 6.43
CA LEU A 116 12.09 -18.15 7.88
C LEU A 116 11.95 -19.45 8.66
N TRP A 117 10.99 -20.31 8.27
CA TRP A 117 10.59 -21.46 9.12
C TRP A 117 10.38 -22.79 8.37
N GLY A 118 10.53 -22.82 7.07
CA GLY A 118 10.26 -24.04 6.28
C GLY A 118 8.78 -24.22 5.94
N GLU A 119 8.34 -25.46 5.83
CA GLU A 119 6.93 -25.74 5.52
C GLU A 119 6.01 -25.41 6.71
N PRO A 120 4.79 -24.92 6.44
CA PRO A 120 3.85 -24.58 7.49
C PRO A 120 3.30 -25.83 8.20
N ASP A 121 3.09 -25.67 9.50
CA ASP A 121 2.44 -26.61 10.42
C ASP A 121 1.16 -25.99 11.01
N ASP A 122 0.56 -26.65 12.01
CA ASP A 122 -0.68 -26.22 12.64
C ASP A 122 -0.54 -24.84 13.35
N ASP A 123 0.66 -24.50 13.82
CA ASP A 123 0.95 -23.23 14.54
C ASP A 123 1.48 -22.12 13.59
N ALA A 124 1.45 -22.36 12.28
CA ALA A 124 2.06 -21.48 11.29
C ALA A 124 1.49 -20.05 11.31
N TRP A 125 0.19 -19.89 11.51
CA TRP A 125 -0.47 -18.59 11.58
C TRP A 125 -0.11 -17.81 12.85
N GLU A 126 -0.06 -18.48 13.99
CA GLU A 126 0.31 -17.85 15.26
C GLU A 126 1.77 -17.36 15.21
N ARG A 127 2.67 -18.19 14.71
CA ARG A 127 4.08 -17.85 14.53
C ARG A 127 4.28 -16.67 13.58
N ALA A 128 3.57 -16.66 12.45
CA ALA A 128 3.63 -15.56 11.48
C ALA A 128 3.09 -14.26 12.07
N HIS A 129 2.00 -14.31 12.83
CA HIS A 129 1.38 -13.15 13.46
C HIS A 129 2.28 -12.58 14.57
N GLU A 130 2.84 -13.41 15.43
CA GLU A 130 3.77 -12.97 16.48
C GLU A 130 5.02 -12.29 15.89
N HIS A 131 5.60 -12.90 14.84
CA HIS A 131 6.72 -12.31 14.13
C HIS A 131 6.37 -10.94 13.53
N TYR A 132 5.20 -10.83 12.91
CA TYR A 132 4.73 -9.59 12.32
C TYR A 132 4.56 -8.50 13.37
N LEU A 133 3.90 -8.77 14.49
CA LEU A 133 3.73 -7.81 15.58
C LEU A 133 5.07 -7.33 16.15
N ASN A 134 6.03 -8.23 16.31
CA ASN A 134 7.37 -7.88 16.77
C ASN A 134 8.13 -7.03 15.73
N SER A 135 7.82 -7.16 14.45
CA SER A 135 8.44 -6.41 13.36
C SER A 135 7.81 -5.03 13.18
N VAL A 136 6.51 -4.91 13.34
CA VAL A 136 5.77 -3.64 13.22
C VAL A 136 6.34 -2.54 14.10
N SER A 137 6.73 -2.87 15.33
CA SER A 137 7.32 -1.91 16.27
C SER A 137 8.65 -1.30 15.79
N ARG A 138 9.27 -1.86 14.75
CA ARG A 138 10.52 -1.34 14.16
C ARG A 138 10.29 -0.39 12.98
N PHE A 139 9.17 -0.52 12.29
CA PHE A 139 8.90 0.21 11.04
C PHE A 139 7.90 1.34 11.22
N SER A 140 6.90 1.15 12.04
CA SER A 140 5.84 2.14 12.19
C SER A 140 5.24 2.05 13.58
N ASP A 141 4.94 3.20 14.14
CA ASP A 141 4.09 3.30 15.30
C ASP A 141 2.61 3.30 14.86
N ILE A 142 2.15 2.18 14.30
CA ILE A 142 0.77 1.99 13.83
C ILE A 142 -0.25 2.32 14.93
N GLN A 143 0.14 2.25 16.20
CA GLN A 143 -0.73 2.61 17.32
C GLN A 143 -1.01 4.12 17.38
N ASN A 144 -0.21 4.94 16.69
CA ASN A 144 -0.41 6.38 16.56
C ASN A 144 -1.21 6.77 15.31
N GLU A 145 -1.45 5.86 14.36
CA GLU A 145 -2.46 6.07 13.33
C GLU A 145 -3.83 6.03 14.01
N HIS A 146 -4.35 7.21 14.30
CA HIS A 146 -5.51 7.38 15.17
C HIS A 146 -6.76 6.70 14.56
N PRO A 147 -7.51 5.86 15.31
CA PRO A 147 -8.78 5.30 14.82
C PRO A 147 -9.81 6.34 14.35
N SER A 148 -9.68 7.61 14.81
CA SER A 148 -10.48 8.73 14.32
C SER A 148 -10.21 9.08 12.86
N ASP A 149 -9.01 8.85 12.35
CA ASP A 149 -8.65 9.21 10.97
C ASP A 149 -9.24 8.19 9.98
N LEU A 150 -9.24 6.91 10.36
CA LEU A 150 -9.94 5.86 9.62
C LEU A 150 -11.46 6.09 9.61
N ARG A 151 -12.06 6.51 10.74
CA ARG A 151 -13.50 6.84 10.81
C ARG A 151 -13.85 8.07 9.99
N SER A 152 -12.97 9.07 9.90
CA SER A 152 -13.20 10.25 9.06
C SER A 152 -13.17 9.89 7.58
N LEU A 153 -12.33 8.93 7.16
CA LEU A 153 -12.28 8.40 5.81
C LEU A 153 -13.54 7.60 5.46
N GLU A 154 -13.99 6.71 6.35
CA GLU A 154 -15.24 5.96 6.17
C GLU A 154 -16.47 6.89 6.00
N THR A 155 -16.55 7.96 6.77
CA THR A 155 -17.67 8.91 6.68
C THR A 155 -17.59 9.84 5.49
N SER A 156 -16.43 10.13 4.93
CA SER A 156 -16.27 10.97 3.75
C SER A 156 -16.53 10.25 2.42
N CYS A 157 -16.34 8.93 2.39
CA CYS A 157 -16.54 8.12 1.18
C CYS A 157 -18.00 7.71 0.94
N PHE A 158 -18.88 7.82 1.94
CA PHE A 158 -20.27 7.34 1.87
C PHE A 158 -21.33 8.45 1.98
N ARG A 159 -20.97 9.70 1.70
CA ARG A 159 -21.93 10.83 1.64
C ARG A 159 -22.09 11.39 0.24
#